data_7a73c8bfe93c5c9a775b71eb60b50e71
#
_entry.id   7a73c8bfe93c5c9a775b71eb60b50e71
#
_cell.length_a   1.000
_cell.length_b   1.000
_cell.length_c   1.000
_cell.angle_alpha   90.00
_cell.angle_beta   90.00
_cell.angle_gamma   90.00
#
_symmetry.space_group_name_H-M   'P 1'
#
loop_
_entity.id
_entity.type
_entity.pdbx_description
1 polymer ?
#
loop_
_entity_poly.entity_id
_entity_poly.type
_entity_poly.pdbx_seq_one_letter_code
_entity_poly.pdbx_strand_id
1 'polypeptide(L)'
;MAVLGLAVTGGSAYAAPAATTLIMSGGNGVYDLGPVVINGTASAAGTVEFTVNGKVVAGCEAVATATVTPFVAKCSWVPAKSGVTVITGKFTPTDAANFAAAVSNTLNVNIGVPVQGIVSPIHIYVDTVLASGTSGPLAPRFGVSCAIQSEYIVGQGIVFRVYANNADHGGVVMDTTNTAKAFIEVAGVKDPIQMSYGNHSGAAFWTGVLRTGTNPGQYNTLGIINYKVTMVAKDSTTMKVLSTKLVAKMENGKRVVGTDGRTVYERVSYYRTVKLSVPLKGAVGTWKSNFMPASQLTLFALPKA
;
A
#
# COMPACT_ATOMS: atom_id res chain seq x y z
N MET A 1 6.12 -69.80 -68.35
CA MET A 1 6.50 -69.50 -66.93
C MET A 1 6.66 -68.01 -66.84
N ALA A 2 5.73 -67.32 -66.21
CA ALA A 2 5.77 -65.89 -65.98
C ALA A 2 6.20 -65.68 -64.51
N VAL A 3 7.33 -65.03 -64.33
CA VAL A 3 7.85 -64.65 -62.99
C VAL A 3 7.23 -63.29 -62.64
N LEU A 4 6.32 -63.31 -61.65
CA LEU A 4 5.73 -62.09 -61.07
C LEU A 4 6.76 -61.52 -60.10
N GLY A 5 7.39 -60.34 -60.43
CA GLY A 5 8.26 -59.60 -59.53
C GLY A 5 7.41 -58.77 -58.50
N LEU A 6 7.50 -59.11 -57.23
CA LEU A 6 6.89 -58.35 -56.16
C LEU A 6 7.82 -57.05 -55.88
N ALA A 7 7.34 -55.90 -56.26
CA ALA A 7 7.97 -54.66 -55.88
C ALA A 7 7.63 -54.32 -54.41
N VAL A 8 8.57 -54.50 -53.47
CA VAL A 8 8.43 -54.02 -52.07
C VAL A 8 8.70 -52.56 -52.09
N THR A 9 7.68 -51.73 -52.04
CA THR A 9 7.79 -50.31 -51.75
C THR A 9 8.13 -50.14 -50.27
N GLY A 10 9.41 -49.92 -49.97
CA GLY A 10 9.85 -49.55 -48.63
C GLY A 10 9.29 -48.19 -48.26
N GLY A 11 8.19 -48.16 -47.57
CA GLY A 11 7.68 -46.93 -46.94
C GLY A 11 8.67 -46.50 -45.84
N SER A 12 9.28 -45.33 -46.00
CA SER A 12 10.08 -44.71 -44.94
C SER A 12 9.17 -44.49 -43.74
N ALA A 13 9.37 -45.27 -42.69
CA ALA A 13 8.71 -45.02 -41.40
C ALA A 13 9.28 -43.70 -40.86
N TYR A 14 8.51 -42.62 -40.95
CA TYR A 14 8.82 -41.40 -40.23
C TYR A 14 8.78 -41.70 -38.74
N ALA A 15 9.89 -41.42 -38.03
CA ALA A 15 9.91 -41.52 -36.59
C ALA A 15 8.90 -40.53 -36.02
N ALA A 16 8.13 -40.96 -35.03
CA ALA A 16 7.19 -40.08 -34.33
C ALA A 16 7.97 -38.93 -33.64
N PRO A 17 7.42 -37.69 -33.69
CA PRO A 17 8.06 -36.57 -33.03
C PRO A 17 8.34 -36.86 -31.54
N ALA A 18 9.51 -36.47 -31.07
CA ALA A 18 9.91 -36.64 -29.66
C ALA A 18 8.97 -35.87 -28.72
N ALA A 19 8.54 -36.51 -27.66
CA ALA A 19 7.71 -35.87 -26.64
C ALA A 19 8.44 -34.68 -26.00
N THR A 20 7.71 -33.57 -25.82
CA THR A 20 8.23 -32.36 -25.14
C THR A 20 7.50 -32.11 -23.82
N THR A 21 8.08 -31.25 -22.99
CA THR A 21 7.49 -30.82 -21.74
C THR A 21 7.35 -29.31 -21.70
N LEU A 22 6.36 -28.82 -20.96
CA LEU A 22 6.20 -27.42 -20.63
C LEU A 22 5.89 -27.29 -19.14
N ILE A 23 6.69 -26.51 -18.41
CA ILE A 23 6.52 -26.28 -16.97
C ILE A 23 6.23 -24.81 -16.73
N MET A 24 5.11 -24.52 -16.06
CA MET A 24 4.72 -23.17 -15.67
C MET A 24 5.29 -22.81 -14.30
N SER A 25 5.74 -21.57 -14.13
CA SER A 25 6.24 -21.00 -12.86
C SER A 25 6.02 -19.50 -12.76
N GLY A 26 6.16 -18.95 -11.56
CA GLY A 26 5.93 -17.52 -11.32
C GLY A 26 4.44 -17.20 -11.15
N GLY A 27 4.05 -16.00 -11.52
CA GLY A 27 2.65 -15.54 -11.50
C GLY A 27 2.11 -15.11 -10.13
N ASN A 28 2.87 -15.24 -9.04
CA ASN A 28 2.48 -14.69 -7.75
C ASN A 28 2.52 -13.17 -7.77
N GLY A 29 1.56 -12.54 -7.14
CA GLY A 29 1.49 -11.08 -7.11
C GLY A 29 0.36 -10.58 -6.24
N VAL A 30 0.11 -9.29 -6.33
CA VAL A 30 -0.99 -8.61 -5.65
C VAL A 30 -1.82 -7.91 -6.73
N TYR A 31 -3.14 -8.05 -6.67
CA TYR A 31 -4.00 -7.40 -7.64
C TYR A 31 -3.88 -5.87 -7.50
N ASP A 32 -4.01 -5.13 -8.60
CA ASP A 32 -3.94 -3.67 -8.66
C ASP A 32 -2.57 -3.04 -8.29
N LEU A 33 -1.51 -3.87 -8.18
CA LEU A 33 -0.13 -3.36 -7.99
C LEU A 33 0.75 -3.46 -9.25
N GLY A 34 0.17 -3.84 -10.37
CA GLY A 34 0.88 -3.92 -11.64
C GLY A 34 1.06 -5.34 -12.16
N PRO A 35 1.83 -5.50 -13.23
CA PRO A 35 1.97 -6.79 -13.89
C PRO A 35 2.86 -7.76 -13.10
N VAL A 36 2.51 -9.03 -13.17
CA VAL A 36 3.31 -10.16 -12.70
C VAL A 36 3.83 -10.95 -13.90
N VAL A 37 4.99 -11.60 -13.73
CA VAL A 37 5.61 -12.39 -14.80
C VAL A 37 5.28 -13.86 -14.59
N ILE A 38 4.72 -14.49 -15.64
CA ILE A 38 4.52 -15.94 -15.76
C ILE A 38 5.61 -16.47 -16.69
N ASN A 39 6.29 -17.54 -16.28
CA ASN A 39 7.29 -18.20 -17.10
C ASN A 39 6.79 -19.57 -17.55
N GLY A 40 6.99 -19.88 -18.82
CA GLY A 40 6.82 -21.22 -19.39
C GLY A 40 8.17 -21.75 -19.82
N THR A 41 8.68 -22.78 -19.18
CA THR A 41 9.94 -23.45 -19.53
C THR A 41 9.64 -24.70 -20.34
N ALA A 42 10.03 -24.70 -21.62
CA ALA A 42 9.87 -25.84 -22.53
C ALA A 42 11.17 -26.65 -22.66
N SER A 43 11.06 -27.89 -23.14
CA SER A 43 12.22 -28.76 -23.42
C SER A 43 12.82 -28.53 -24.81
N ALA A 44 12.19 -27.72 -25.68
CA ALA A 44 12.64 -27.37 -27.00
C ALA A 44 12.30 -25.91 -27.33
N ALA A 45 12.90 -25.34 -28.38
CA ALA A 45 12.54 -24.02 -28.90
C ALA A 45 11.15 -24.02 -29.54
N GLY A 46 10.40 -22.95 -29.34
CA GLY A 46 9.02 -22.83 -29.86
C GLY A 46 8.31 -21.61 -29.33
N THR A 47 6.99 -21.69 -29.30
CA THR A 47 6.11 -20.65 -28.73
C THR A 47 5.23 -21.23 -27.64
N VAL A 48 4.88 -20.37 -26.66
CA VAL A 48 3.98 -20.72 -25.56
C VAL A 48 2.76 -19.80 -25.59
N GLU A 49 1.58 -20.38 -25.61
CA GLU A 49 0.32 -19.71 -25.31
C GLU A 49 0.10 -19.79 -23.79
N PHE A 50 -0.17 -18.66 -23.15
CA PHE A 50 -0.46 -18.60 -21.72
C PHE A 50 -1.94 -18.40 -21.48
N THR A 51 -2.51 -19.18 -20.55
CA THR A 51 -3.89 -19.01 -20.13
C THR A 51 -4.01 -18.80 -18.64
N VAL A 52 -4.95 -17.94 -18.24
CA VAL A 52 -5.29 -17.65 -16.86
C VAL A 52 -6.79 -17.90 -16.67
N ASN A 53 -7.14 -18.81 -15.75
CA ASN A 53 -8.50 -19.26 -15.52
C ASN A 53 -9.22 -19.69 -16.83
N GLY A 54 -8.50 -20.38 -17.70
CA GLY A 54 -9.00 -20.89 -18.99
C GLY A 54 -9.14 -19.84 -20.10
N LYS A 55 -8.72 -18.59 -19.88
CA LYS A 55 -8.69 -17.52 -20.89
C LYS A 55 -7.27 -17.21 -21.31
N VAL A 56 -7.03 -17.07 -22.61
CA VAL A 56 -5.73 -16.66 -23.14
C VAL A 56 -5.41 -15.25 -22.65
N VAL A 57 -4.17 -15.06 -22.21
CA VAL A 57 -3.67 -13.76 -21.77
C VAL A 57 -3.37 -12.90 -22.99
N ALA A 58 -3.99 -11.73 -23.06
CA ALA A 58 -3.78 -10.80 -24.17
C ALA A 58 -2.30 -10.42 -24.32
N GLY A 59 -1.76 -10.54 -25.54
CA GLY A 59 -0.34 -10.35 -25.84
C GLY A 59 0.55 -11.54 -25.48
N CYS A 60 -0.03 -12.67 -25.03
CA CYS A 60 0.69 -13.89 -24.69
C CYS A 60 0.13 -15.14 -25.43
N GLU A 61 -0.45 -14.92 -26.60
CA GLU A 61 -1.05 -15.97 -27.45
C GLU A 61 0.01 -16.90 -28.07
N ALA A 62 1.22 -16.38 -28.32
CA ALA A 62 2.33 -17.11 -28.94
C ALA A 62 3.69 -16.50 -28.57
N VAL A 63 4.05 -16.55 -27.30
CA VAL A 63 5.31 -15.98 -26.81
C VAL A 63 6.46 -16.91 -27.17
N ALA A 64 7.44 -16.40 -27.93
CA ALA A 64 8.61 -17.17 -28.29
C ALA A 64 9.44 -17.53 -27.04
N THR A 65 9.96 -18.77 -27.01
CA THR A 65 10.94 -19.18 -26.01
C THR A 65 12.30 -18.56 -26.33
N ALA A 66 13.22 -18.57 -25.37
CA ALA A 66 14.63 -18.34 -25.64
C ALA A 66 15.13 -19.34 -26.71
N THR A 67 16.13 -18.94 -27.49
CA THR A 67 16.71 -19.77 -28.57
C THR A 67 17.74 -20.78 -28.05
N VAL A 68 18.12 -20.66 -26.80
CA VAL A 68 19.08 -21.55 -26.10
C VAL A 68 18.49 -22.03 -24.78
N THR A 69 18.98 -23.16 -24.31
CA THR A 69 18.58 -23.72 -23.01
C THR A 69 18.97 -22.79 -21.85
N PRO A 70 18.04 -22.55 -20.87
CA PRO A 70 16.68 -23.03 -20.81
C PRO A 70 15.72 -22.28 -21.77
N PHE A 71 14.85 -23.01 -22.47
CA PHE A 71 13.87 -22.46 -23.42
C PHE A 71 12.70 -21.81 -22.67
N VAL A 72 12.88 -20.58 -22.17
CA VAL A 72 11.89 -19.87 -21.36
C VAL A 72 11.14 -18.83 -22.18
N ALA A 73 9.82 -18.93 -22.18
CA ALA A 73 8.91 -17.87 -22.61
C ALA A 73 8.43 -17.07 -21.38
N LYS A 74 8.29 -15.74 -21.50
CA LYS A 74 7.86 -14.87 -20.41
C LYS A 74 6.61 -14.09 -20.82
N CYS A 75 5.54 -14.23 -20.06
CA CYS A 75 4.30 -13.48 -20.22
C CYS A 75 4.13 -12.49 -19.07
N SER A 76 3.83 -11.23 -19.41
CA SER A 76 3.47 -10.20 -18.44
C SER A 76 1.94 -10.14 -18.35
N TRP A 77 1.38 -10.40 -17.18
CA TRP A 77 -0.05 -10.44 -16.94
C TRP A 77 -0.42 -9.55 -15.73
N VAL A 78 -1.52 -8.80 -15.87
CA VAL A 78 -2.05 -7.96 -14.77
C VAL A 78 -3.22 -8.70 -14.12
N PRO A 79 -3.12 -9.07 -12.82
CA PRO A 79 -4.22 -9.70 -12.10
C PRO A 79 -5.43 -8.78 -11.99
N ALA A 80 -6.60 -9.24 -12.45
CA ALA A 80 -7.85 -8.47 -12.39
C ALA A 80 -8.59 -8.61 -11.05
N LYS A 81 -8.22 -9.59 -10.22
CA LYS A 81 -8.81 -9.84 -8.89
C LYS A 81 -7.86 -10.63 -8.01
N SER A 82 -8.06 -10.57 -6.71
CA SER A 82 -7.37 -11.41 -5.73
C SER A 82 -7.96 -12.83 -5.67
N GLY A 83 -7.23 -13.72 -5.01
CA GLY A 83 -7.62 -15.11 -4.77
C GLY A 83 -6.80 -16.11 -5.59
N VAL A 84 -7.21 -17.37 -5.50
CA VAL A 84 -6.54 -18.45 -6.24
C VAL A 84 -6.81 -18.29 -7.73
N THR A 85 -5.73 -18.35 -8.50
CA THR A 85 -5.73 -18.21 -9.96
C THR A 85 -5.03 -19.43 -10.57
N VAL A 86 -5.66 -20.01 -11.58
CA VAL A 86 -5.17 -21.18 -12.30
C VAL A 86 -4.44 -20.72 -13.56
N ILE A 87 -3.18 -21.09 -13.70
CA ILE A 87 -2.35 -20.78 -14.86
C ILE A 87 -2.00 -22.09 -15.59
N THR A 88 -2.19 -22.11 -16.89
CA THR A 88 -1.76 -23.20 -17.78
C THR A 88 -1.14 -22.63 -19.04
N GLY A 89 -0.47 -23.47 -19.81
CA GLY A 89 0.13 -23.09 -21.09
C GLY A 89 0.09 -24.21 -22.10
N LYS A 90 0.17 -23.82 -23.36
CA LYS A 90 0.28 -24.75 -24.50
C LYS A 90 1.56 -24.39 -25.26
N PHE A 91 2.41 -25.40 -25.43
CA PHE A 91 3.68 -25.25 -26.15
C PHE A 91 3.50 -25.77 -27.59
N THR A 92 3.97 -25.00 -28.56
CA THR A 92 4.08 -25.36 -29.96
C THR A 92 5.56 -25.27 -30.36
N PRO A 93 6.21 -26.38 -30.70
CA PRO A 93 7.62 -26.36 -31.08
C PRO A 93 7.82 -25.71 -32.44
N THR A 94 8.96 -25.05 -32.64
CA THR A 94 9.36 -24.53 -33.97
C THR A 94 9.63 -25.64 -34.98
N ASP A 95 10.20 -26.74 -34.51
CA ASP A 95 10.46 -27.95 -35.32
C ASP A 95 9.42 -29.04 -34.98
N ALA A 96 8.23 -28.93 -35.57
CA ALA A 96 7.14 -29.86 -35.36
C ALA A 96 7.37 -31.24 -36.02
N ALA A 97 8.37 -31.37 -36.88
CA ALA A 97 8.73 -32.67 -37.46
C ALA A 97 9.46 -33.56 -36.44
N ASN A 98 10.27 -32.95 -35.58
CA ASN A 98 11.09 -33.68 -34.62
C ASN A 98 10.53 -33.59 -33.17
N PHE A 99 9.70 -32.61 -32.84
CA PHE A 99 9.19 -32.38 -31.50
C PHE A 99 7.64 -32.29 -31.49
N ALA A 100 7.02 -32.91 -30.52
CA ALA A 100 5.58 -32.86 -30.34
C ALA A 100 5.15 -31.61 -29.53
N ALA A 101 3.94 -31.11 -29.75
CA ALA A 101 3.34 -30.10 -28.90
C ALA A 101 3.08 -30.64 -27.48
N ALA A 102 3.08 -29.76 -26.47
CA ALA A 102 2.83 -30.13 -25.09
C ALA A 102 1.87 -29.15 -24.39
N VAL A 103 1.18 -29.65 -23.37
CA VAL A 103 0.40 -28.84 -22.44
C VAL A 103 1.12 -28.88 -21.11
N SER A 104 1.13 -27.74 -20.40
CA SER A 104 1.81 -27.60 -19.13
C SER A 104 1.11 -28.35 -17.98
N ASN A 105 1.82 -28.48 -16.86
CA ASN A 105 1.18 -28.66 -15.56
C ASN A 105 0.23 -27.51 -15.25
N THR A 106 -0.75 -27.76 -14.37
CA THR A 106 -1.57 -26.71 -13.78
C THR A 106 -0.77 -26.03 -12.66
N LEU A 107 -0.62 -24.71 -12.74
CA LEU A 107 0.01 -23.89 -11.71
C LEU A 107 -1.07 -23.09 -10.99
N ASN A 108 -1.24 -23.33 -9.69
CA ASN A 108 -2.13 -22.55 -8.84
C ASN A 108 -1.29 -21.48 -8.14
N VAL A 109 -1.63 -20.21 -8.36
CA VAL A 109 -1.00 -19.06 -7.70
C VAL A 109 -2.02 -18.32 -6.86
N ASN A 110 -1.57 -17.74 -5.74
CA ASN A 110 -2.41 -16.92 -4.91
C ASN A 110 -2.12 -15.45 -5.21
N ILE A 111 -3.12 -14.75 -5.74
CA ILE A 111 -3.08 -13.30 -5.93
C ILE A 111 -3.58 -12.64 -4.65
N GLY A 112 -2.68 -11.97 -3.96
CA GLY A 112 -2.97 -11.24 -2.72
C GLY A 112 -3.85 -10.02 -2.97
N VAL A 113 -4.43 -9.49 -1.90
CA VAL A 113 -5.05 -8.16 -1.90
C VAL A 113 -3.99 -7.13 -1.54
N PRO A 114 -4.06 -5.89 -2.04
CA PRO A 114 -3.24 -4.80 -1.53
C PRO A 114 -3.48 -4.67 -0.03
N VAL A 115 -2.43 -4.74 0.76
CA VAL A 115 -2.55 -4.49 2.19
C VAL A 115 -2.85 -3.00 2.35
N GLN A 116 -4.03 -2.68 2.86
CA GLN A 116 -4.44 -1.29 3.08
C GLN A 116 -3.42 -0.61 4.00
N GLY A 117 -2.92 0.54 3.57
CA GLY A 117 -1.96 1.36 4.33
C GLY A 117 -0.48 1.14 4.01
N ILE A 118 -0.10 0.09 3.27
CA ILE A 118 1.33 -0.12 2.89
C ILE A 118 1.80 0.84 1.79
N VAL A 119 0.88 1.38 0.99
CA VAL A 119 1.24 2.17 -0.21
C VAL A 119 1.23 3.68 0.05
N SER A 120 0.68 4.14 1.17
CA SER A 120 0.70 5.56 1.48
C SER A 120 2.00 5.97 2.17
N PRO A 121 2.73 6.98 1.64
CA PRO A 121 3.87 7.57 2.33
C PRO A 121 3.45 8.42 3.54
N ILE A 122 2.15 8.62 3.75
CA ILE A 122 1.61 9.40 4.86
C ILE A 122 1.34 8.48 6.04
N HIS A 123 2.09 8.67 7.12
CA HIS A 123 1.88 8.00 8.39
C HIS A 123 1.01 8.88 9.27
N ILE A 124 -0.09 8.31 9.79
CA ILE A 124 -1.08 9.03 10.57
C ILE A 124 -1.15 8.42 11.98
N TYR A 125 -1.10 9.28 12.98
CA TYR A 125 -1.39 8.95 14.37
C TYR A 125 -2.64 9.72 14.81
N VAL A 126 -3.53 9.05 15.53
CA VAL A 126 -4.79 9.63 16.00
C VAL A 126 -4.95 9.32 17.48
N ASP A 127 -5.28 10.31 18.26
CA ASP A 127 -5.84 10.14 19.58
C ASP A 127 -7.09 11.03 19.77
N THR A 128 -7.81 10.82 20.86
CA THR A 128 -9.02 11.57 21.18
C THR A 128 -8.99 12.07 22.61
N VAL A 129 -9.57 13.26 22.79
CA VAL A 129 -9.67 13.91 24.08
C VAL A 129 -11.06 14.56 24.27
N LEU A 130 -11.44 14.81 25.50
CA LEU A 130 -12.66 15.55 25.80
C LEU A 130 -12.53 17.01 25.36
N ALA A 131 -13.55 17.53 24.69
CA ALA A 131 -13.61 18.93 24.32
C ALA A 131 -13.62 19.85 25.55
N SER A 132 -12.87 20.95 25.49
CA SER A 132 -12.92 22.01 26.50
C SER A 132 -14.32 22.63 26.56
N GLY A 133 -14.69 23.14 27.72
CA GLY A 133 -15.99 23.79 27.94
C GLY A 133 -17.14 22.86 28.33
N THR A 134 -16.92 21.54 28.40
CA THR A 134 -17.87 20.63 29.03
C THR A 134 -17.98 20.93 30.53
N SER A 135 -19.17 21.12 31.06
CA SER A 135 -19.43 21.51 32.45
C SER A 135 -20.44 20.58 33.13
N GLY A 136 -20.60 20.77 34.44
CA GLY A 136 -21.55 19.98 35.26
C GLY A 136 -21.19 18.50 35.32
N PRO A 137 -22.18 17.60 35.34
CA PRO A 137 -21.95 16.14 35.42
C PRO A 137 -21.11 15.55 34.28
N LEU A 138 -21.02 16.27 33.17
CA LEU A 138 -20.27 15.87 31.99
C LEU A 138 -18.84 16.45 31.95
N ALA A 139 -18.49 17.30 32.90
CA ALA A 139 -17.14 17.85 33.00
C ALA A 139 -16.10 16.75 33.22
N PRO A 140 -14.87 16.97 32.73
CA PRO A 140 -13.80 16.01 33.00
C PRO A 140 -13.59 15.92 34.52
N ARG A 141 -13.57 14.70 35.02
CA ARG A 141 -13.15 14.46 36.40
C ARG A 141 -11.71 14.97 36.57
N PHE A 142 -11.44 15.65 37.68
CA PHE A 142 -10.10 16.24 38.01
C PHE A 142 -9.62 17.40 37.15
N GLY A 143 -10.50 18.09 36.43
CA GLY A 143 -10.15 19.31 35.69
C GLY A 143 -9.23 19.15 34.50
N VAL A 144 -8.99 17.92 34.02
CA VAL A 144 -8.09 17.64 32.88
C VAL A 144 -8.90 17.54 31.60
N SER A 145 -9.03 18.64 30.86
CA SER A 145 -9.79 18.67 29.59
C SER A 145 -9.07 18.02 28.39
N CYS A 146 -7.74 17.80 28.50
CA CYS A 146 -6.93 17.26 27.40
C CYS A 146 -6.40 15.84 27.66
N ALA A 147 -6.96 15.12 28.65
CA ALA A 147 -6.59 13.72 28.86
C ALA A 147 -7.06 12.86 27.69
N ILE A 148 -6.19 11.98 27.24
CA ILE A 148 -6.53 10.98 26.21
C ILE A 148 -7.58 10.04 26.79
N GLN A 149 -8.68 9.87 26.08
CA GLN A 149 -9.73 8.93 26.46
C GLN A 149 -10.41 8.36 25.22
N SER A 150 -11.00 7.19 25.36
CA SER A 150 -11.72 6.45 24.32
C SER A 150 -13.21 6.24 24.64
N GLU A 151 -13.63 6.58 25.84
CA GLU A 151 -14.99 6.42 26.35
C GLU A 151 -15.61 7.77 26.59
N TYR A 152 -16.80 7.99 26.05
CA TYR A 152 -17.53 9.25 26.11
C TYR A 152 -18.99 9.01 26.49
N ILE A 153 -19.62 10.03 27.05
CA ILE A 153 -21.04 10.05 27.39
C ILE A 153 -21.75 11.02 26.43
N VAL A 154 -22.97 10.68 26.01
CA VAL A 154 -23.80 11.59 25.20
C VAL A 154 -23.91 12.97 25.83
N GLY A 155 -23.62 14.01 25.07
CA GLY A 155 -23.50 15.40 25.52
C GLY A 155 -22.05 15.90 25.63
N GLN A 156 -21.08 15.00 25.65
CA GLN A 156 -19.66 15.37 25.59
C GLN A 156 -19.22 15.61 24.14
N GLY A 157 -18.29 16.53 23.94
CA GLY A 157 -17.61 16.72 22.67
C GLY A 157 -16.35 15.86 22.57
N ILE A 158 -16.17 15.18 21.46
CA ILE A 158 -14.99 14.37 21.16
C ILE A 158 -14.08 15.18 20.26
N VAL A 159 -12.88 15.50 20.72
CA VAL A 159 -11.84 16.12 19.91
C VAL A 159 -10.89 15.05 19.39
N PHE A 160 -10.83 14.90 18.10
CA PHE A 160 -9.78 14.12 17.44
C PHE A 160 -8.53 14.98 17.32
N ARG A 161 -7.40 14.46 17.74
CA ARG A 161 -6.10 15.05 17.49
C ARG A 161 -5.34 14.15 16.54
N VAL A 162 -4.89 14.73 15.44
CA VAL A 162 -4.24 13.99 14.37
C VAL A 162 -2.86 14.58 14.11
N TYR A 163 -1.87 13.71 14.16
CA TYR A 163 -0.51 14.00 13.75
C TYR A 163 -0.19 13.17 12.51
N ALA A 164 0.41 13.78 11.50
CA ALA A 164 0.80 13.06 10.29
C ALA A 164 2.16 13.53 9.79
N ASN A 165 2.90 12.62 9.17
CA ASN A 165 4.12 12.93 8.45
C ASN A 165 4.08 12.29 7.05
N ASN A 166 4.90 12.84 6.14
CA ASN A 166 4.96 12.37 4.76
C ASN A 166 6.37 11.89 4.42
N ALA A 167 6.54 10.58 4.22
CA ALA A 167 7.81 9.96 3.91
C ALA A 167 8.36 10.41 2.55
N ASP A 168 7.51 10.67 1.55
CA ASP A 168 7.93 11.21 0.24
C ASP A 168 8.60 12.60 0.36
N HIS A 169 8.32 13.31 1.44
CA HIS A 169 8.91 14.61 1.78
C HIS A 169 9.95 14.51 2.92
N GLY A 170 10.59 13.34 3.07
CA GLY A 170 11.62 13.13 4.09
C GLY A 170 11.09 13.01 5.52
N GLY A 171 9.84 12.60 5.68
CA GLY A 171 9.19 12.43 6.99
C GLY A 171 8.75 13.77 7.64
N VAL A 172 8.67 14.83 6.85
CA VAL A 172 8.23 16.14 7.36
C VAL A 172 6.79 16.08 7.86
N VAL A 173 6.52 16.82 8.95
CA VAL A 173 5.18 16.96 9.51
C VAL A 173 4.24 17.60 8.49
N MET A 174 3.04 17.05 8.40
CA MET A 174 1.97 17.61 7.58
C MET A 174 1.27 18.75 8.34
N ASP A 175 1.41 19.93 7.81
CA ASP A 175 0.83 21.18 8.31
C ASP A 175 0.02 21.91 7.21
N THR A 176 -0.41 23.13 7.44
CA THR A 176 -1.18 23.91 6.45
C THR A 176 -0.39 24.26 5.19
N THR A 177 0.93 24.21 5.22
CA THR A 177 1.78 24.56 4.07
C THR A 177 1.84 23.44 3.03
N ASN A 178 1.78 22.17 3.47
CA ASN A 178 1.97 20.99 2.64
C ASN A 178 0.74 20.07 2.56
N THR A 179 -0.35 20.37 3.28
CA THR A 179 -1.60 19.58 3.28
C THR A 179 -2.67 20.28 2.43
N ALA A 180 -3.25 19.55 1.50
CA ALA A 180 -4.35 20.01 0.66
C ALA A 180 -5.72 19.80 1.32
N LYS A 181 -5.91 18.64 1.99
CA LYS A 181 -7.15 18.29 2.69
C LYS A 181 -6.84 17.45 3.92
N ALA A 182 -7.60 17.68 4.98
CA ALA A 182 -7.55 16.92 6.22
C ALA A 182 -8.97 16.82 6.79
N PHE A 183 -9.53 15.61 6.87
CA PHE A 183 -10.91 15.42 7.32
C PHE A 183 -11.13 14.06 7.96
N ILE A 184 -12.24 13.95 8.70
CA ILE A 184 -12.64 12.73 9.41
C ILE A 184 -14.04 12.36 8.94
N GLU A 185 -14.21 11.14 8.45
CA GLU A 185 -15.50 10.52 8.15
C GLU A 185 -15.91 9.67 9.36
N VAL A 186 -17.08 9.93 9.93
CA VAL A 186 -17.62 9.18 11.06
C VAL A 186 -18.84 8.42 10.58
N ALA A 187 -18.92 7.12 10.90
CA ALA A 187 -20.07 6.29 10.52
C ALA A 187 -21.38 6.87 11.11
N GLY A 188 -22.37 7.08 10.27
CA GLY A 188 -23.64 7.69 10.65
C GLY A 188 -23.66 9.22 10.63
N VAL A 189 -22.53 9.89 10.32
CA VAL A 189 -22.47 11.35 10.10
C VAL A 189 -22.41 11.62 8.60
N LYS A 190 -23.33 12.46 8.11
CA LYS A 190 -23.46 12.73 6.65
C LYS A 190 -22.24 13.42 6.07
N ASP A 191 -21.77 14.47 6.74
CA ASP A 191 -20.73 15.34 6.21
C ASP A 191 -19.41 15.09 6.96
N PRO A 192 -18.28 14.97 6.25
CA PRO A 192 -16.98 14.81 6.88
C PRO A 192 -16.62 16.01 7.77
N ILE A 193 -16.07 15.73 8.93
CA ILE A 193 -15.56 16.75 9.84
C ILE A 193 -14.25 17.29 9.26
N GLN A 194 -14.24 18.56 8.84
CA GLN A 194 -13.01 19.21 8.39
C GLN A 194 -12.11 19.49 9.60
N MET A 195 -10.80 19.23 9.44
CA MET A 195 -9.83 19.46 10.49
C MET A 195 -9.13 20.81 10.31
N SER A 196 -8.80 21.45 11.43
CA SER A 196 -7.95 22.64 11.48
C SER A 196 -6.61 22.30 12.12
N TYR A 197 -5.54 22.92 11.63
CA TYR A 197 -4.20 22.79 12.18
C TYR A 197 -3.92 23.93 13.15
N GLY A 198 -3.47 23.63 14.33
CA GLY A 198 -3.20 24.65 15.34
C GLY A 198 -2.23 24.19 16.41
N ASN A 199 -1.66 25.17 17.14
CA ASN A 199 -0.80 24.91 18.28
C ASN A 199 -1.66 24.79 19.55
N HIS A 200 -1.44 23.71 20.27
CA HIS A 200 -2.08 23.44 21.57
C HIS A 200 -0.98 23.20 22.61
N SER A 201 -0.72 24.21 23.44
CA SER A 201 0.25 24.13 24.55
C SER A 201 1.66 23.65 24.11
N GLY A 202 2.17 24.20 23.02
CA GLY A 202 3.51 23.88 22.50
C GLY A 202 3.59 22.73 21.52
N ALA A 203 2.49 22.01 21.27
CA ALA A 203 2.40 20.98 20.25
C ALA A 203 1.32 21.33 19.20
N ALA A 204 1.66 21.16 17.93
CA ALA A 204 0.73 21.44 16.82
C ALA A 204 0.12 20.15 16.28
N PHE A 205 -1.20 20.15 16.14
CA PHE A 205 -1.98 19.03 15.64
C PHE A 205 -3.04 19.49 14.66
N TRP A 206 -3.52 18.56 13.83
CA TRP A 206 -4.79 18.67 13.17
C TRP A 206 -5.89 18.27 14.15
N THR A 207 -6.93 19.09 14.27
CA THR A 207 -8.05 18.84 15.18
C THR A 207 -9.38 18.89 14.46
N GLY A 208 -10.26 17.93 14.80
CA GLY A 208 -11.66 17.92 14.41
C GLY A 208 -12.53 17.60 15.61
N VAL A 209 -13.77 18.10 15.65
CA VAL A 209 -14.67 17.91 16.78
C VAL A 209 -15.95 17.20 16.34
N LEU A 210 -16.24 16.07 16.98
CA LEU A 210 -17.55 15.42 16.92
C LEU A 210 -18.36 15.86 18.15
N ARG A 211 -19.45 16.57 17.90
CA ARG A 211 -20.39 16.94 18.95
C ARG A 211 -21.39 15.83 19.17
N THR A 212 -21.48 15.31 20.39
CA THR A 212 -22.47 14.31 20.74
C THR A 212 -23.62 14.97 21.52
N GLY A 213 -24.83 14.43 21.43
CA GLY A 213 -26.00 14.96 22.11
C GLY A 213 -27.31 14.60 21.42
N THR A 214 -28.42 15.09 21.98
CA THR A 214 -29.78 14.83 21.48
C THR A 214 -30.32 15.94 20.56
N ASN A 215 -29.60 17.03 20.41
CA ASN A 215 -30.01 18.12 19.55
C ASN A 215 -29.85 17.75 18.06
N PRO A 216 -30.62 18.34 17.14
CA PRO A 216 -30.45 18.12 15.71
C PRO A 216 -29.01 18.38 15.25
N GLY A 217 -28.45 17.45 14.45
CA GLY A 217 -27.09 17.54 13.94
C GLY A 217 -25.98 17.06 14.90
N GLN A 218 -26.34 16.65 16.11
CA GLN A 218 -25.40 16.02 17.04
C GLN A 218 -25.43 14.48 16.89
N TYR A 219 -24.30 13.85 17.12
CA TYR A 219 -24.16 12.40 17.09
C TYR A 219 -24.72 11.78 18.37
N ASN A 220 -25.58 10.78 18.24
CA ASN A 220 -26.25 10.13 19.38
C ASN A 220 -26.32 8.60 19.31
N THR A 221 -25.68 7.99 18.31
CA THR A 221 -25.66 6.53 18.20
C THR A 221 -24.74 5.94 19.27
N LEU A 222 -25.32 5.17 20.19
CA LEU A 222 -24.56 4.54 21.27
C LEU A 222 -23.72 3.38 20.79
N GLY A 223 -22.67 3.06 21.54
CA GLY A 223 -21.75 1.97 21.28
C GLY A 223 -20.49 2.44 20.55
N ILE A 224 -19.91 1.54 19.76
CA ILE A 224 -18.63 1.79 19.08
C ILE A 224 -18.82 2.79 17.93
N ILE A 225 -18.00 3.82 17.92
CA ILE A 225 -17.94 4.82 16.85
C ILE A 225 -16.82 4.42 15.87
N ASN A 226 -17.22 4.05 14.66
CA ASN A 226 -16.27 3.81 13.57
C ASN A 226 -15.98 5.10 12.82
N TYR A 227 -14.70 5.39 12.59
CA TYR A 227 -14.30 6.60 11.87
C TYR A 227 -13.05 6.37 11.03
N LYS A 228 -12.86 7.23 10.04
CA LYS A 228 -11.71 7.22 9.14
C LYS A 228 -11.15 8.63 9.03
N VAL A 229 -9.85 8.76 9.25
CA VAL A 229 -9.10 10.00 9.01
C VAL A 229 -8.50 9.92 7.62
N THR A 230 -8.62 11.01 6.85
CA THR A 230 -8.00 11.16 5.54
C THR A 230 -7.15 12.41 5.50
N MET A 231 -5.90 12.26 5.09
CA MET A 231 -4.95 13.34 4.87
C MET A 231 -4.50 13.33 3.41
N VAL A 232 -4.54 14.48 2.75
CA VAL A 232 -4.11 14.63 1.35
C VAL A 232 -3.00 15.67 1.30
N ALA A 233 -1.82 15.27 0.84
CA ALA A 233 -0.72 16.19 0.62
C ALA A 233 -0.98 17.09 -0.60
N LYS A 234 -0.38 18.29 -0.63
CA LYS A 234 -0.34 19.13 -1.82
C LYS A 234 0.61 18.55 -2.86
N ASP A 235 0.34 18.79 -4.13
CA ASP A 235 1.33 18.59 -5.20
C ASP A 235 2.58 19.44 -4.89
N SER A 236 3.75 18.92 -5.18
CA SER A 236 5.00 19.64 -4.90
C SER A 236 6.03 19.46 -6.00
N THR A 237 6.73 20.55 -6.31
CA THR A 237 7.93 20.56 -7.17
C THR A 237 9.22 20.45 -6.37
N THR A 238 9.12 20.39 -5.05
CA THR A 238 10.27 20.27 -4.14
C THR A 238 9.99 19.18 -3.11
N MET A 239 11.04 18.60 -2.56
CA MET A 239 10.95 17.72 -1.40
C MET A 239 11.93 18.17 -0.31
N LYS A 240 11.59 17.90 0.94
CA LYS A 240 12.51 18.03 2.05
C LYS A 240 13.23 16.71 2.29
N VAL A 241 14.54 16.74 2.29
CA VAL A 241 15.40 15.57 2.53
C VAL A 241 16.15 15.79 3.83
N LEU A 242 16.07 14.79 4.72
CA LEU A 242 16.85 14.81 5.95
C LEU A 242 18.34 14.74 5.59
N SER A 243 19.09 15.66 6.09
CA SER A 243 20.54 15.77 5.89
C SER A 243 21.22 16.02 7.23
N THR A 244 22.52 15.80 7.29
CA THR A 244 23.31 16.11 8.47
C THR A 244 24.41 17.12 8.14
N LYS A 245 24.72 18.00 9.08
CA LYS A 245 25.87 18.91 9.02
C LYS A 245 26.63 18.88 10.32
N LEU A 246 27.93 19.16 10.23
CA LEU A 246 28.74 19.38 11.41
C LEU A 246 28.60 20.85 11.84
N VAL A 247 28.28 21.06 13.11
CA VAL A 247 28.24 22.37 13.73
C VAL A 247 29.19 22.40 14.95
N ALA A 248 29.78 23.54 15.21
CA ALA A 248 30.61 23.67 16.43
C ALA A 248 29.72 23.44 17.65
N LYS A 249 30.12 22.52 18.52
CA LYS A 249 29.41 22.28 19.80
C LYS A 249 29.48 23.52 20.64
N MET A 250 28.35 23.94 21.19
CA MET A 250 28.24 25.12 22.03
C MET A 250 27.79 24.74 23.44
N GLU A 251 28.46 25.25 24.48
CA GLU A 251 28.03 25.12 25.86
C GLU A 251 28.05 26.50 26.52
N ASN A 252 26.96 26.88 27.13
CA ASN A 252 26.78 28.22 27.74
C ASN A 252 27.14 29.39 26.79
N GLY A 253 26.79 29.26 25.50
CA GLY A 253 27.07 30.26 24.47
C GLY A 253 28.50 30.33 23.97
N LYS A 254 29.41 29.45 24.46
CA LYS A 254 30.82 29.40 24.05
C LYS A 254 31.08 28.09 23.25
N ARG A 255 32.02 28.15 22.30
CA ARG A 255 32.47 26.97 21.57
C ARG A 255 33.22 26.05 22.52
N VAL A 256 32.89 24.74 22.43
CA VAL A 256 33.62 23.72 23.15
C VAL A 256 34.92 23.42 22.43
N VAL A 257 36.04 23.48 23.16
CA VAL A 257 37.38 23.18 22.67
C VAL A 257 37.85 21.89 23.34
N GLY A 258 38.36 20.94 22.56
CA GLY A 258 38.93 19.71 23.08
C GLY A 258 40.26 19.91 23.79
N THR A 259 40.77 18.85 24.39
CA THR A 259 42.07 18.86 25.08
C THR A 259 43.26 19.11 24.14
N ASP A 260 43.06 18.93 22.84
CA ASP A 260 44.00 19.22 21.76
C ASP A 260 43.94 20.66 21.25
N GLY A 261 43.14 21.53 21.87
CA GLY A 261 42.94 22.93 21.48
C GLY A 261 42.04 23.13 20.25
N ARG A 262 41.42 22.07 19.71
CA ARG A 262 40.57 22.16 18.54
C ARG A 262 39.09 22.24 18.89
N THR A 263 38.32 22.94 18.05
CA THR A 263 36.86 23.02 18.20
C THR A 263 36.25 21.64 18.09
N VAL A 264 35.43 21.26 19.07
CA VAL A 264 34.59 20.04 19.01
C VAL A 264 33.38 20.30 18.12
N TYR A 265 33.13 19.41 17.22
CA TYR A 265 31.96 19.45 16.30
C TYR A 265 30.98 18.38 16.70
N GLU A 266 29.70 18.70 16.57
CA GLU A 266 28.60 17.73 16.67
C GLU A 266 27.84 17.63 15.34
N ARG A 267 27.24 16.45 15.10
CA ARG A 267 26.44 16.23 13.91
C ARG A 267 24.99 16.58 14.22
N VAL A 268 24.46 17.57 13.52
CA VAL A 268 23.08 18.03 13.65
C VAL A 268 22.30 17.69 12.40
N SER A 269 21.13 17.06 12.58
CA SER A 269 20.20 16.78 11.51
C SER A 269 19.39 18.03 11.16
N TYR A 270 19.16 18.24 9.86
CA TYR A 270 18.31 19.31 9.36
C TYR A 270 17.66 18.90 8.04
N TYR A 271 16.54 19.54 7.71
CA TYR A 271 15.89 19.31 6.40
C TYR A 271 16.42 20.32 5.38
N ARG A 272 16.92 19.81 4.25
CA ARG A 272 17.23 20.63 3.06
C ARG A 272 16.13 20.46 2.01
N THR A 273 15.79 21.54 1.31
CA THR A 273 14.86 21.51 0.20
C THR A 273 15.62 21.14 -1.08
N VAL A 274 15.10 20.16 -1.80
CA VAL A 274 15.62 19.70 -3.08
C VAL A 274 14.55 19.91 -4.15
N LYS A 275 14.92 20.52 -5.28
CA LYS A 275 14.03 20.64 -6.43
C LYS A 275 13.92 19.29 -7.13
N LEU A 276 12.70 18.90 -7.48
CA LEU A 276 12.44 17.66 -8.20
C LEU A 276 12.48 17.88 -9.70
N SER A 277 13.02 16.92 -10.43
CA SER A 277 12.98 16.90 -11.91
C SER A 277 11.57 16.62 -12.42
N VAL A 278 10.79 15.83 -11.68
CA VAL A 278 9.38 15.54 -11.94
C VAL A 278 8.57 15.94 -10.70
N PRO A 279 7.48 16.71 -10.84
CA PRO A 279 6.63 17.06 -9.72
C PRO A 279 6.04 15.81 -9.05
N LEU A 280 6.04 15.78 -7.72
CA LEU A 280 5.31 14.78 -6.94
C LEU A 280 3.84 15.14 -6.89
N LYS A 281 3.00 14.16 -7.19
CA LYS A 281 1.57 14.24 -6.90
C LYS A 281 1.33 14.08 -5.40
N GLY A 282 0.36 14.85 -4.88
CA GLY A 282 -0.01 14.78 -3.49
C GLY A 282 -0.54 13.40 -3.11
N ALA A 283 0.19 12.72 -2.23
CA ALA A 283 -0.21 11.42 -1.71
C ALA A 283 -1.47 11.53 -0.85
N VAL A 284 -2.24 10.45 -0.77
CA VAL A 284 -3.39 10.29 0.11
C VAL A 284 -3.06 9.27 1.19
N GLY A 285 -3.14 9.67 2.45
CA GLY A 285 -3.06 8.78 3.60
C GLY A 285 -4.42 8.59 4.25
N THR A 286 -4.71 7.38 4.69
CA THR A 286 -5.91 7.07 5.45
C THR A 286 -5.58 6.27 6.69
N TRP A 287 -6.32 6.52 7.76
CA TRP A 287 -6.27 5.77 9.00
C TRP A 287 -7.69 5.45 9.44
N LYS A 288 -7.95 4.20 9.80
CA LYS A 288 -9.27 3.76 10.26
C LYS A 288 -9.21 3.35 11.71
N SER A 289 -10.24 3.70 12.48
CA SER A 289 -10.44 3.14 13.82
C SER A 289 -10.52 1.62 13.74
N ASN A 290 -9.92 0.96 14.70
CA ASN A 290 -9.92 -0.48 14.86
C ASN A 290 -10.24 -0.84 16.31
N PHE A 291 -10.34 -2.12 16.60
CA PHE A 291 -10.64 -2.60 17.97
C PHE A 291 -9.45 -2.51 18.94
N MET A 292 -8.41 -1.73 18.61
CA MET A 292 -7.32 -1.46 19.54
C MET A 292 -7.78 -0.44 20.60
N PRO A 293 -7.48 -0.62 21.88
CA PRO A 293 -7.96 0.26 22.95
C PRO A 293 -7.65 1.74 22.75
N ALA A 294 -6.50 2.05 22.12
CA ALA A 294 -6.09 3.43 21.87
C ALA A 294 -6.87 4.14 20.76
N SER A 295 -7.59 3.41 19.92
CA SER A 295 -8.28 3.97 18.74
C SER A 295 -9.77 3.69 18.70
N GLN A 296 -10.27 2.78 19.55
CA GLN A 296 -11.68 2.46 19.64
C GLN A 296 -12.40 3.52 20.45
N LEU A 297 -13.37 4.18 19.83
CA LEU A 297 -14.25 5.12 20.52
C LEU A 297 -15.57 4.44 20.90
N THR A 298 -16.03 4.71 22.11
CA THR A 298 -17.32 4.21 22.59
C THR A 298 -18.13 5.35 23.17
N LEU A 299 -19.39 5.46 22.76
CA LEU A 299 -20.34 6.44 23.28
C LEU A 299 -21.36 5.73 24.18
N PHE A 300 -21.43 6.16 25.40
CA PHE A 300 -22.37 5.66 26.40
C PHE A 300 -23.56 6.60 26.58
N ALA A 301 -24.69 6.06 27.04
CA ALA A 301 -25.82 6.86 27.45
C ALA A 301 -25.47 7.70 28.68
N LEU A 302 -26.13 8.86 28.81
CA LEU A 302 -26.07 9.62 30.05
C LEU A 302 -26.67 8.74 31.16
N PRO A 303 -25.98 8.55 32.31
CA PRO A 303 -26.55 7.84 33.44
C PRO A 303 -27.87 8.49 33.87
N LYS A 304 -28.89 7.67 34.10
CA LYS A 304 -30.12 8.17 34.72
C LYS A 304 -29.81 8.54 36.17
N ALA A 305 -30.24 9.74 36.56
CA ALA A 305 -30.18 10.22 37.96
C ALA A 305 -31.05 9.36 38.86
#